data_1eb886a569ed31c6a0771ea4627540d7
#
_entry.id   1eb886a569ed31c6a0771ea4627540d7
#
_cell.length_a   1.000
_cell.length_b   1.000
_cell.length_c   1.000
_cell.angle_alpha   90.00
_cell.angle_beta   90.00
_cell.angle_gamma   90.00
#
_symmetry.space_group_name_H-M   'P 1'
#
loop_
_entity.id
_entity.type
_entity.pdbx_description
1 polymer ?
#
loop_
_entity_poly.entity_id
_entity_poly.type
_entity_poly.pdbx_seq_one_letter_code
_entity_poly.pdbx_strand_id
1 'polypeptide(L)'
;MATVVTFLVVIVGWIFSLCLHEFSHALVAYYGGDTSVRDKGYLTFNPLKYTHPVYSILLPMIFLLLGGIGLPGGAVYIETWRLRSKRWESAVSLAGPAANLVLAVVLAIVLHFAPVSASGVWPGLAFLGLLQIMAMVLNLVPLPPFDGYRVVAPFLNPEVRGRIDQASNIIMLVVFFLLWYVQVVNNIFWSVVEWIAVQLGIPLSLAVMGLTQFQFWRR
;
A
#
# COMPACT_ATOMS: atom_id res chain seq x y z
N MET A 1 -8.29 19.93 18.59
CA MET A 1 -7.89 18.59 19.11
C MET A 1 -8.18 17.46 18.11
N ALA A 2 -9.41 17.28 17.60
CA ALA A 2 -9.76 16.18 16.68
C ALA A 2 -8.83 16.08 15.46
N THR A 3 -8.53 17.19 14.80
CA THR A 3 -7.64 17.29 13.63
C THR A 3 -6.23 16.72 13.91
N VAL A 4 -5.64 17.09 15.04
CA VAL A 4 -4.30 16.61 15.44
C VAL A 4 -4.32 15.11 15.71
N VAL A 5 -5.36 14.63 16.38
CA VAL A 5 -5.54 13.19 16.66
C VAL A 5 -5.67 12.42 15.36
N THR A 6 -6.54 12.87 14.45
CA THR A 6 -6.70 12.25 13.12
C THR A 6 -5.39 12.23 12.34
N PHE A 7 -4.66 13.35 12.33
CA PHE A 7 -3.37 13.46 11.65
C PHE A 7 -2.37 12.44 12.20
N LEU A 8 -2.22 12.36 13.51
CA LEU A 8 -1.29 11.41 14.15
C LEU A 8 -1.70 9.95 13.90
N VAL A 9 -2.98 9.63 14.00
CA VAL A 9 -3.51 8.29 13.72
C VAL A 9 -3.18 7.86 12.29
N VAL A 10 -3.42 8.74 11.32
CA VAL A 10 -3.16 8.44 9.90
C VAL A 10 -1.66 8.28 9.65
N ILE A 11 -0.82 9.21 10.13
CA ILE A 11 0.63 9.16 9.89
C ILE A 11 1.25 7.91 10.53
N VAL A 12 0.99 7.67 11.80
CA VAL A 12 1.55 6.51 12.52
C VAL A 12 1.00 5.21 11.93
N GLY A 13 -0.31 5.16 11.68
CA GLY A 13 -0.95 3.99 11.07
C GLY A 13 -0.44 3.71 9.66
N TRP A 14 -0.19 4.74 8.85
CA TRP A 14 0.37 4.61 7.51
C TRP A 14 1.81 4.08 7.54
N ILE A 15 2.67 4.62 8.41
CA ILE A 15 4.04 4.12 8.57
C ILE A 15 4.02 2.66 9.03
N PHE A 16 3.16 2.33 10.00
CA PHE A 16 2.98 0.94 10.44
C PHE A 16 2.54 0.03 9.29
N SER A 17 1.60 0.47 8.46
CA SER A 17 1.11 -0.33 7.33
C SER A 17 2.18 -0.54 6.26
N LEU A 18 3.02 0.45 5.99
CA LEU A 18 4.19 0.29 5.11
C LEU A 18 5.14 -0.77 5.67
N CYS A 19 5.45 -0.69 6.95
CA CYS A 19 6.30 -1.71 7.60
C CYS A 19 5.69 -3.11 7.53
N LEU A 20 4.39 -3.23 7.75
CA LEU A 20 3.67 -4.51 7.69
C LEU A 20 3.69 -5.09 6.27
N HIS A 21 3.49 -4.25 5.26
CA HIS A 21 3.53 -4.61 3.85
C HIS A 21 4.91 -5.18 3.47
N GLU A 22 5.99 -4.43 3.75
CA GLU A 22 7.36 -4.85 3.45
C GLU A 22 7.81 -6.07 4.26
N PHE A 23 7.45 -6.11 5.55
CA PHE A 23 7.68 -7.26 6.40
C PHE A 23 7.03 -8.52 5.84
N SER A 24 5.82 -8.40 5.30
CA SER A 24 5.09 -9.54 4.73
C SER A 24 5.77 -10.11 3.50
N HIS A 25 6.28 -9.25 2.59
CA HIS A 25 7.13 -9.67 1.49
C HIS A 25 8.36 -10.43 1.98
N ALA A 26 9.09 -9.87 2.95
CA ALA A 26 10.29 -10.47 3.51
C ALA A 26 9.99 -11.81 4.19
N LEU A 27 8.89 -11.90 4.94
CA LEU A 27 8.49 -13.11 5.65
C LEU A 27 8.19 -14.26 4.67
N VAL A 28 7.41 -13.99 3.63
CA VAL A 28 7.10 -14.99 2.61
C VAL A 28 8.35 -15.37 1.80
N ALA A 29 9.24 -14.41 1.51
CA ALA A 29 10.52 -14.68 0.86
C ALA A 29 11.41 -15.59 1.72
N TYR A 30 11.49 -15.34 3.02
CA TYR A 30 12.24 -16.19 3.97
C TYR A 30 11.77 -17.64 3.93
N TYR A 31 10.45 -17.86 4.03
CA TYR A 31 9.89 -19.20 3.90
C TYR A 31 10.00 -19.77 2.48
N GLY A 32 10.06 -18.91 1.47
CA GLY A 32 10.27 -19.25 0.08
C GLY A 32 11.69 -19.70 -0.27
N GLY A 33 12.66 -19.48 0.64
CA GLY A 33 14.06 -19.90 0.48
C GLY A 33 15.08 -18.76 0.50
N ASP A 34 14.66 -17.50 0.40
CA ASP A 34 15.56 -16.36 0.52
C ASP A 34 15.82 -15.99 1.99
N THR A 35 16.77 -16.69 2.61
CA THR A 35 17.18 -16.42 3.98
C THR A 35 17.96 -15.11 4.15
N SER A 36 18.46 -14.50 3.04
CA SER A 36 19.23 -13.25 3.09
C SER A 36 18.41 -12.07 3.63
N VAL A 37 17.09 -12.10 3.51
CA VAL A 37 16.18 -11.08 4.06
C VAL A 37 16.30 -10.92 5.58
N ARG A 38 16.67 -12.00 6.29
CA ARG A 38 16.97 -11.96 7.72
C ARG A 38 18.25 -11.20 8.02
N ASP A 39 19.30 -11.47 7.27
CA ASP A 39 20.62 -10.85 7.46
C ASP A 39 20.58 -9.36 7.07
N LYS A 40 19.76 -8.99 6.10
CA LYS A 40 19.46 -7.61 5.71
C LYS A 40 18.60 -6.87 6.74
N GLY A 41 18.04 -7.58 7.73
CA GLY A 41 17.20 -7.00 8.78
C GLY A 41 15.78 -6.64 8.33
N TYR A 42 15.29 -7.23 7.24
CA TYR A 42 13.95 -6.97 6.70
C TYR A 42 12.83 -7.65 7.51
N LEU A 43 13.15 -8.62 8.37
CA LEU A 43 12.21 -9.26 9.28
C LEU A 43 12.04 -8.44 10.58
N THR A 44 11.93 -7.13 10.46
CA THR A 44 11.70 -6.19 11.57
C THR A 44 10.71 -5.11 11.14
N PHE A 45 10.02 -4.49 12.09
CA PHE A 45 9.18 -3.32 11.85
C PHE A 45 9.98 -2.00 11.89
N ASN A 46 11.29 -2.07 11.63
CA ASN A 46 12.12 -0.87 11.56
C ASN A 46 12.15 -0.35 10.11
N PRO A 47 11.45 0.76 9.80
CA PRO A 47 11.37 1.28 8.44
C PRO A 47 12.72 1.73 7.87
N LEU A 48 13.70 2.02 8.75
CA LEU A 48 15.05 2.43 8.34
C LEU A 48 15.91 1.27 7.80
N LYS A 49 15.45 0.02 7.97
CA LYS A 49 16.12 -1.17 7.41
C LYS A 49 15.70 -1.46 5.98
N TYR A 50 14.57 -0.92 5.53
CA TYR A 50 14.12 -1.09 4.14
C TYR A 50 14.95 -0.24 3.18
N THR A 51 15.03 -0.63 1.92
CA THR A 51 16.13 -0.34 0.99
C THR A 51 16.47 1.14 0.77
N HIS A 52 15.56 2.08 0.98
CA HIS A 52 15.88 3.51 0.85
C HIS A 52 14.85 4.36 1.62
N PRO A 53 15.17 4.83 2.83
CA PRO A 53 14.21 5.57 3.68
C PRO A 53 13.52 6.74 2.98
N VAL A 54 14.22 7.43 2.08
CA VAL A 54 13.67 8.56 1.32
C VAL A 54 12.57 8.10 0.35
N TYR A 55 12.82 7.07 -0.44
CA TYR A 55 11.82 6.56 -1.40
C TYR A 55 10.74 5.73 -0.72
N SER A 56 11.10 5.05 0.37
CA SER A 56 10.20 4.13 1.06
C SER A 56 9.23 4.83 2.02
N ILE A 57 9.60 5.97 2.59
CA ILE A 57 8.82 6.66 3.61
C ILE A 57 8.51 8.09 3.19
N LEU A 58 9.56 8.87 2.86
CA LEU A 58 9.39 10.30 2.64
C LEU A 58 8.54 10.58 1.40
N LEU A 59 8.79 9.90 0.29
CA LEU A 59 8.04 10.10 -0.94
C LEU A 59 6.55 9.74 -0.77
N PRO A 60 6.17 8.55 -0.27
CA PRO A 60 4.77 8.22 0.01
C PRO A 60 4.10 9.20 0.98
N MET A 61 4.83 9.67 1.98
CA MET A 61 4.34 10.68 2.93
C MET A 61 4.05 12.01 2.24
N ILE A 62 4.95 12.49 1.37
CA ILE A 62 4.73 13.72 0.60
C ILE A 62 3.48 13.60 -0.26
N PHE A 63 3.30 12.48 -0.98
CA PHE A 63 2.11 12.28 -1.82
C PHE A 63 0.84 12.15 -1.00
N LEU A 64 0.87 11.47 0.15
CA LEU A 64 -0.24 11.41 1.08
C LEU A 64 -0.64 12.84 1.54
N LEU A 65 0.35 13.66 1.88
CA LEU A 65 0.13 15.05 2.27
C LEU A 65 -0.39 15.90 1.12
N LEU A 66 0.12 15.75 -0.10
CA LEU A 66 -0.27 16.54 -1.27
C LEU A 66 -1.62 16.15 -1.86
N GLY A 67 -1.95 14.88 -1.90
CA GLY A 67 -3.14 14.39 -2.61
C GLY A 67 -4.07 13.50 -1.80
N GLY A 68 -3.64 13.01 -0.64
CA GLY A 68 -4.37 11.97 0.08
C GLY A 68 -4.26 10.60 -0.59
N ILE A 69 -3.44 10.47 -1.64
CA ILE A 69 -3.12 9.20 -2.28
C ILE A 69 -1.81 8.71 -1.68
N GLY A 70 -1.88 7.61 -0.92
CA GLY A 70 -0.66 6.96 -0.41
C GLY A 70 0.00 6.19 -1.54
N LEU A 71 1.15 6.67 -2.00
CA LEU A 71 1.94 5.90 -2.93
C LEU A 71 2.49 4.65 -2.25
N PRO A 72 2.65 3.54 -3.00
CA PRO A 72 3.45 2.43 -2.54
C PRO A 72 4.87 2.95 -2.26
N GLY A 73 5.37 2.67 -1.11
CA GLY A 73 6.72 3.03 -0.70
C GLY A 73 7.31 1.88 0.08
N GLY A 74 8.60 1.78 0.05
CA GLY A 74 9.29 0.63 0.57
C GLY A 74 9.73 -0.28 -0.56
N ALA A 75 10.88 -0.89 -0.41
CA ALA A 75 11.27 -2.00 -1.25
C ALA A 75 12.21 -2.87 -0.43
N VAL A 76 11.79 -4.07 -0.12
CA VAL A 76 12.70 -5.12 0.32
C VAL A 76 13.35 -5.73 -0.92
N TYR A 77 14.68 -5.76 -0.92
CA TYR A 77 15.43 -6.42 -2.00
C TYR A 77 15.46 -7.93 -1.76
N ILE A 78 14.65 -8.66 -2.54
CA ILE A 78 14.51 -10.11 -2.50
C ILE A 78 15.38 -10.74 -3.57
N GLU A 79 16.16 -11.74 -3.18
CA GLU A 79 17.01 -12.50 -4.07
C GLU A 79 16.20 -13.63 -4.71
N THR A 80 15.50 -13.31 -5.82
CA THR A 80 14.53 -14.21 -6.44
C THR A 80 15.13 -15.54 -6.91
N TRP A 81 16.43 -15.57 -7.22
CA TRP A 81 17.14 -16.82 -7.57
C TRP A 81 17.28 -17.80 -6.39
N ARG A 82 17.09 -17.35 -5.15
CA ARG A 82 17.07 -18.21 -3.95
C ARG A 82 15.72 -18.84 -3.70
N LEU A 83 14.67 -18.31 -4.32
CA LEU A 83 13.32 -18.80 -4.12
C LEU A 83 13.16 -20.19 -4.75
N ARG A 84 12.44 -21.06 -4.07
CA ARG A 84 12.23 -22.47 -4.45
C ARG A 84 11.54 -22.66 -5.81
N SER A 85 10.72 -21.68 -6.25
CA SER A 85 10.00 -21.73 -7.51
C SER A 85 9.43 -20.38 -7.91
N LYS A 86 9.01 -20.26 -9.19
CA LYS A 86 8.26 -19.10 -9.71
C LYS A 86 6.98 -18.80 -8.93
N ARG A 87 6.32 -19.83 -8.40
CA ARG A 87 5.12 -19.65 -7.55
C ARG A 87 5.44 -18.95 -6.23
N TRP A 88 6.62 -19.20 -5.66
CA TRP A 88 7.09 -18.49 -4.49
C TRP A 88 7.39 -17.01 -4.79
N GLU A 89 7.94 -16.70 -5.98
CA GLU A 89 8.13 -15.30 -6.42
C GLU A 89 6.78 -14.56 -6.47
N SER A 90 5.74 -15.20 -7.05
CA SER A 90 4.38 -14.64 -7.05
C SER A 90 3.77 -14.52 -5.65
N ALA A 91 3.95 -15.53 -4.79
CA ALA A 91 3.44 -15.50 -3.42
C ALA A 91 4.09 -14.38 -2.59
N VAL A 92 5.40 -14.18 -2.76
CA VAL A 92 6.13 -13.06 -2.17
C VAL A 92 5.49 -11.74 -2.60
N SER A 93 5.24 -11.57 -3.89
CA SER A 93 4.68 -10.31 -4.42
C SER A 93 3.23 -10.06 -3.95
N LEU A 94 2.44 -11.10 -3.72
CA LEU A 94 1.09 -10.98 -3.17
C LEU A 94 1.06 -10.68 -1.66
N ALA A 95 2.15 -10.96 -0.94
CA ALA A 95 2.16 -10.89 0.52
C ALA A 95 1.93 -9.46 1.06
N GLY A 96 2.51 -8.45 0.42
CA GLY A 96 2.29 -7.04 0.79
C GLY A 96 0.85 -6.58 0.60
N PRO A 97 0.28 -6.70 -0.62
CA PRO A 97 -1.14 -6.40 -0.83
C PRO A 97 -2.09 -7.18 0.07
N ALA A 98 -1.79 -8.46 0.35
CA ALA A 98 -2.59 -9.27 1.28
C ALA A 98 -2.52 -8.73 2.71
N ALA A 99 -1.37 -8.24 3.16
CA ALA A 99 -1.23 -7.61 4.47
C ALA A 99 -2.05 -6.32 4.58
N ASN A 100 -2.09 -5.51 3.51
CA ASN A 100 -2.95 -4.32 3.45
C ASN A 100 -4.44 -4.71 3.55
N LEU A 101 -4.86 -5.78 2.85
CA LEU A 101 -6.24 -6.28 2.94
C LEU A 101 -6.56 -6.75 4.37
N VAL A 102 -5.67 -7.52 5.00
CA VAL A 102 -5.85 -7.97 6.39
C VAL A 102 -5.99 -6.77 7.32
N LEU A 103 -5.15 -5.76 7.16
CA LEU A 103 -5.23 -4.55 7.99
C LEU A 103 -6.54 -3.77 7.74
N ALA A 104 -7.00 -3.69 6.48
CA ALA A 104 -8.30 -3.08 6.15
C ALA A 104 -9.46 -3.83 6.83
N VAL A 105 -9.43 -5.16 6.83
CA VAL A 105 -10.44 -5.99 7.52
C VAL A 105 -10.40 -5.77 9.03
N VAL A 106 -9.21 -5.75 9.64
CA VAL A 106 -9.07 -5.46 11.09
C VAL A 106 -9.63 -4.08 11.42
N LEU A 107 -9.31 -3.06 10.61
CA LEU A 107 -9.85 -1.70 10.81
C LEU A 107 -11.37 -1.67 10.63
N ALA A 108 -11.92 -2.39 9.65
CA ALA A 108 -13.37 -2.50 9.46
C ALA A 108 -14.06 -3.13 10.68
N ILE A 109 -13.50 -4.20 11.26
CA ILE A 109 -13.99 -4.82 12.48
C ILE A 109 -13.96 -3.82 13.65
N VAL A 110 -12.86 -3.07 13.81
CA VAL A 110 -12.75 -2.05 14.86
C VAL A 110 -13.79 -0.94 14.65
N LEU A 111 -13.98 -0.50 13.41
CA LEU A 111 -14.96 0.54 13.05
C LEU A 111 -16.41 0.12 13.26
N HIS A 112 -16.71 -1.19 13.24
CA HIS A 112 -18.03 -1.71 13.58
C HIS A 112 -18.46 -1.34 15.01
N PHE A 113 -17.51 -1.16 15.92
CA PHE A 113 -17.75 -0.76 17.31
C PHE A 113 -17.66 0.78 17.50
N ALA A 114 -17.56 1.56 16.43
CA ALA A 114 -17.51 3.02 16.54
C ALA A 114 -18.83 3.56 17.07
N PRO A 115 -18.81 4.53 18.01
CA PRO A 115 -20.02 5.14 18.52
C PRO A 115 -20.74 5.97 17.43
N VAL A 116 -22.07 6.15 17.58
CA VAL A 116 -22.88 6.92 16.62
C VAL A 116 -22.33 8.36 16.41
N SER A 117 -21.83 8.97 17.48
CA SER A 117 -21.16 10.29 17.45
C SER A 117 -19.65 10.17 17.25
N ALA A 118 -19.22 9.34 16.30
CA ALA A 118 -17.80 9.04 16.09
C ALA A 118 -16.98 10.29 15.86
N SER A 119 -16.07 10.58 16.79
CA SER A 119 -15.13 11.71 16.79
C SER A 119 -13.77 11.24 17.29
N GLY A 120 -12.80 12.13 17.41
CA GLY A 120 -11.47 11.77 17.92
C GLY A 120 -10.69 10.87 16.95
N VAL A 121 -10.42 9.62 17.33
CA VAL A 121 -9.62 8.67 16.54
C VAL A 121 -10.39 8.05 15.36
N TRP A 122 -11.70 7.97 15.43
CA TRP A 122 -12.52 7.19 14.50
C TRP A 122 -12.46 7.66 13.04
N PRO A 123 -12.51 9.00 12.74
CA PRO A 123 -12.32 9.47 11.38
C PRO A 123 -10.95 9.10 10.82
N GLY A 124 -9.90 9.16 11.66
CA GLY A 124 -8.55 8.77 11.27
C GLY A 124 -8.44 7.28 10.95
N LEU A 125 -9.06 6.42 11.76
CA LEU A 125 -9.09 4.95 11.52
C LEU A 125 -9.89 4.60 10.26
N ALA A 126 -11.02 5.27 10.01
CA ALA A 126 -11.81 5.05 8.81
C ALA A 126 -11.05 5.49 7.55
N PHE A 127 -10.40 6.64 7.58
CA PHE A 127 -9.55 7.09 6.47
C PHE A 127 -8.34 6.17 6.28
N LEU A 128 -7.69 5.73 7.36
CA LEU A 128 -6.61 4.74 7.27
C LEU A 128 -7.08 3.42 6.64
N GLY A 129 -8.28 2.94 6.97
CA GLY A 129 -8.89 1.76 6.34
C GLY A 129 -9.07 1.93 4.84
N LEU A 130 -9.56 3.11 4.39
CA LEU A 130 -9.67 3.44 2.98
C LEU A 130 -8.30 3.47 2.28
N LEU A 131 -7.28 4.03 2.94
CA LEU A 131 -5.90 4.05 2.46
C LEU A 131 -5.31 2.64 2.29
N GLN A 132 -5.66 1.69 3.16
CA GLN A 132 -5.21 0.29 3.02
C GLN A 132 -5.78 -0.37 1.76
N ILE A 133 -7.07 -0.17 1.51
CA ILE A 133 -7.74 -0.69 0.30
C ILE A 133 -7.12 -0.05 -0.94
N MET A 134 -6.94 1.26 -0.93
CA MET A 134 -6.31 1.99 -2.01
C MET A 134 -4.88 1.47 -2.31
N ALA A 135 -4.06 1.28 -1.26
CA ALA A 135 -2.71 0.74 -1.41
C ALA A 135 -2.72 -0.69 -1.98
N MET A 136 -3.66 -1.54 -1.53
CA MET A 136 -3.85 -2.88 -2.07
C MET A 136 -4.23 -2.84 -3.55
N VAL A 137 -5.22 -2.06 -3.93
CA VAL A 137 -5.71 -1.96 -5.32
C VAL A 137 -4.60 -1.44 -6.25
N LEU A 138 -3.88 -0.39 -5.82
CA LEU A 138 -2.78 0.18 -6.59
C LEU A 138 -1.63 -0.82 -6.76
N ASN A 139 -1.24 -1.51 -5.68
CA ASN A 139 -0.17 -2.50 -5.75
C ASN A 139 -0.55 -3.76 -6.53
N LEU A 140 -1.83 -4.06 -6.70
CA LEU A 140 -2.29 -5.18 -7.53
C LEU A 140 -2.38 -4.84 -9.03
N VAL A 141 -2.10 -3.59 -9.44
CA VAL A 141 -2.00 -3.23 -10.86
C VAL A 141 -0.92 -4.08 -11.54
N PRO A 142 -1.23 -4.80 -12.65
CA PRO A 142 -0.28 -5.72 -13.29
C PRO A 142 0.74 -5.00 -14.18
N LEU A 143 1.25 -3.87 -13.73
CA LEU A 143 2.25 -3.04 -14.40
C LEU A 143 3.40 -2.72 -13.43
N PRO A 144 4.67 -2.65 -13.88
CA PRO A 144 5.75 -2.24 -13.00
C PRO A 144 5.62 -0.75 -12.62
N PRO A 145 6.08 -0.38 -11.41
CA PRO A 145 6.85 -1.17 -10.45
C PRO A 145 6.00 -1.91 -9.42
N PHE A 146 4.66 -2.00 -9.60
CA PHE A 146 3.74 -2.54 -8.61
C PHE A 146 3.88 -4.06 -8.43
N ASP A 147 3.46 -4.55 -7.27
CA ASP A 147 3.54 -5.98 -6.91
C ASP A 147 2.73 -6.88 -7.85
N GLY A 148 1.59 -6.40 -8.35
CA GLY A 148 0.75 -7.12 -9.30
C GLY A 148 1.49 -7.52 -10.58
N TYR A 149 2.42 -6.69 -11.06
CA TYR A 149 3.31 -7.08 -12.15
C TYR A 149 4.23 -8.23 -11.74
N ARG A 150 4.83 -8.15 -10.56
CA ARG A 150 5.74 -9.19 -10.06
C ARG A 150 5.06 -10.52 -9.80
N VAL A 151 3.73 -10.55 -9.63
CA VAL A 151 2.95 -11.79 -9.55
C VAL A 151 2.98 -12.54 -10.88
N VAL A 152 2.90 -11.84 -12.01
CA VAL A 152 2.84 -12.43 -13.36
C VAL A 152 4.20 -12.52 -14.04
N ALA A 153 5.13 -11.63 -13.69
CA ALA A 153 6.45 -11.51 -14.29
C ALA A 153 7.26 -12.83 -14.34
N PRO A 154 7.22 -13.73 -13.33
CA PRO A 154 7.95 -14.99 -13.37
C PRO A 154 7.53 -15.93 -14.50
N PHE A 155 6.31 -15.76 -15.04
CA PHE A 155 5.74 -16.60 -16.09
C PHE A 155 5.87 -16.00 -17.49
N LEU A 156 6.32 -14.74 -17.58
CA LEU A 156 6.56 -14.08 -18.86
C LEU A 156 7.81 -14.64 -19.56
N ASN A 157 7.85 -14.50 -20.88
CA ASN A 157 9.08 -14.72 -21.63
C ASN A 157 10.18 -13.75 -21.14
N PRO A 158 11.42 -14.23 -20.92
CA PRO A 158 12.52 -13.42 -20.41
C PRO A 158 12.77 -12.12 -21.22
N GLU A 159 12.65 -12.18 -22.54
CA GLU A 159 12.83 -10.99 -23.39
C GLU A 159 11.73 -9.95 -23.17
N VAL A 160 10.47 -10.40 -23.05
CA VAL A 160 9.31 -9.54 -22.78
C VAL A 160 9.46 -8.91 -21.40
N ARG A 161 9.78 -9.74 -20.39
CA ARG A 161 10.05 -9.26 -19.02
C ARG A 161 11.14 -8.19 -19.02
N GLY A 162 12.28 -8.45 -19.66
CA GLY A 162 13.39 -7.50 -19.71
C GLY A 162 13.04 -6.16 -20.36
N ARG A 163 12.21 -6.16 -21.43
CA ARG A 163 11.72 -4.92 -22.06
C ARG A 163 10.78 -4.13 -21.15
N ILE A 164 9.88 -4.83 -20.46
CA ILE A 164 8.93 -4.21 -19.52
C ILE A 164 9.69 -3.65 -18.30
N ASP A 165 10.65 -4.39 -17.76
CA ASP A 165 11.47 -3.94 -16.62
C ASP A 165 12.28 -2.68 -16.96
N GLN A 166 12.84 -2.58 -18.17
CA GLN A 166 13.54 -1.40 -18.65
C GLN A 166 12.61 -0.18 -18.78
N ALA A 167 11.35 -0.38 -19.10
CA ALA A 167 10.35 0.67 -19.23
C ALA A 167 9.68 1.03 -17.89
N SER A 168 10.04 0.38 -16.78
CA SER A 168 9.33 0.48 -15.48
C SER A 168 9.12 1.92 -15.01
N ASN A 169 10.14 2.79 -15.11
CA ASN A 169 10.02 4.18 -14.68
C ASN A 169 9.04 4.98 -15.56
N ILE A 170 9.04 4.71 -16.87
CA ILE A 170 8.12 5.37 -17.80
C ILE A 170 6.69 4.89 -17.52
N ILE A 171 6.50 3.58 -17.36
CA ILE A 171 5.20 2.98 -17.03
C ILE A 171 4.66 3.56 -15.73
N MET A 172 5.50 3.69 -14.70
CA MET A 172 5.12 4.31 -13.44
C MET A 172 4.61 5.74 -13.64
N LEU A 173 5.35 6.57 -14.39
CA LEU A 173 4.95 7.95 -14.68
C LEU A 173 3.62 8.00 -15.46
N VAL A 174 3.44 7.11 -16.43
CA VAL A 174 2.18 7.01 -17.21
C VAL A 174 1.01 6.61 -16.32
N VAL A 175 1.18 5.61 -15.44
CA VAL A 175 0.12 5.19 -14.51
C VAL A 175 -0.28 6.34 -13.60
N PHE A 176 0.68 7.06 -13.02
CA PHE A 176 0.36 8.23 -12.18
C PHE A 176 -0.28 9.37 -12.98
N PHE A 177 0.22 9.64 -14.18
CA PHE A 177 -0.42 10.62 -15.07
C PHE A 177 -1.89 10.25 -15.35
N LEU A 178 -2.16 9.00 -15.69
CA LEU A 178 -3.51 8.51 -15.92
C LEU A 178 -4.40 8.65 -14.69
N LEU A 179 -3.90 8.28 -13.50
CA LEU A 179 -4.65 8.38 -12.25
C LEU A 179 -4.96 9.83 -11.85
N TRP A 180 -4.08 10.79 -12.15
CA TRP A 180 -4.29 12.19 -11.73
C TRP A 180 -4.99 13.05 -12.77
N TYR A 181 -4.76 12.80 -14.07
CA TYR A 181 -5.21 13.69 -15.14
C TYR A 181 -6.30 13.10 -16.02
N VAL A 182 -6.50 11.78 -16.02
CA VAL A 182 -7.54 11.13 -16.82
C VAL A 182 -8.72 10.75 -15.94
N GLN A 183 -9.77 11.59 -15.98
CA GLN A 183 -10.94 11.48 -15.09
C GLN A 183 -11.59 10.08 -15.12
N VAL A 184 -11.65 9.44 -16.28
CA VAL A 184 -12.25 8.10 -16.42
C VAL A 184 -11.44 7.07 -15.60
N VAL A 185 -10.10 7.11 -15.70
CA VAL A 185 -9.21 6.19 -14.96
C VAL A 185 -9.31 6.45 -13.45
N ASN A 186 -9.30 7.73 -13.07
CA ASN A 186 -9.47 8.13 -11.66
C ASN A 186 -10.81 7.61 -11.10
N ASN A 187 -11.92 7.84 -11.82
CA ASN A 187 -13.24 7.39 -11.38
C ASN A 187 -13.33 5.87 -11.24
N ILE A 188 -12.78 5.11 -12.21
CA ILE A 188 -12.75 3.65 -12.14
C ILE A 188 -11.95 3.20 -10.90
N PHE A 189 -10.77 3.76 -10.70
CA PHE A 189 -9.92 3.43 -9.57
C PHE A 189 -10.64 3.66 -8.22
N TRP A 190 -11.20 4.85 -8.01
CA TRP A 190 -11.91 5.18 -6.78
C TRP A 190 -13.21 4.38 -6.63
N SER A 191 -13.95 4.11 -7.71
CA SER A 191 -15.13 3.24 -7.64
C SER A 191 -14.81 1.84 -7.15
N VAL A 192 -13.66 1.27 -7.56
CA VAL A 192 -13.20 -0.04 -7.06
C VAL A 192 -12.84 0.05 -5.59
N VAL A 193 -12.09 1.08 -5.18
CA VAL A 193 -11.70 1.28 -3.77
C VAL A 193 -12.92 1.45 -2.87
N GLU A 194 -13.86 2.30 -3.27
CA GLU A 194 -15.10 2.56 -2.52
C GLU A 194 -16.00 1.32 -2.46
N TRP A 195 -16.13 0.59 -3.56
CA TRP A 195 -16.89 -0.66 -3.58
C TRP A 195 -16.35 -1.67 -2.57
N ILE A 196 -15.01 -1.88 -2.54
CA ILE A 196 -14.39 -2.78 -1.56
C ILE A 196 -14.60 -2.24 -0.14
N ALA A 197 -14.46 -0.94 0.09
CA ALA A 197 -14.67 -0.33 1.40
C ALA A 197 -16.09 -0.58 1.93
N VAL A 198 -17.09 -0.42 1.07
CA VAL A 198 -18.50 -0.70 1.39
C VAL A 198 -18.71 -2.19 1.73
N GLN A 199 -18.13 -3.11 0.94
CA GLN A 199 -18.24 -4.56 1.21
C GLN A 199 -17.59 -4.94 2.54
N LEU A 200 -16.52 -4.27 2.95
CA LEU A 200 -15.87 -4.48 4.25
C LEU A 200 -16.59 -3.77 5.40
N GLY A 201 -17.57 -2.90 5.12
CA GLY A 201 -18.29 -2.15 6.15
C GLY A 201 -17.53 -0.93 6.68
N ILE A 202 -16.59 -0.38 5.93
CA ILE A 202 -15.91 0.87 6.29
C ILE A 202 -16.85 2.04 6.01
N PRO A 203 -17.19 2.88 7.01
CA PRO A 203 -18.10 4.02 6.83
C PRO A 203 -17.44 5.11 5.98
N LEU A 204 -17.85 5.25 4.71
CA LEU A 204 -17.25 6.22 3.77
C LEU A 204 -17.41 7.67 4.26
N SER A 205 -18.54 8.03 4.86
CA SER A 205 -18.75 9.36 5.43
C SER A 205 -17.72 9.69 6.52
N LEU A 206 -17.39 8.72 7.35
CA LEU A 206 -16.38 8.85 8.39
C LEU A 206 -14.97 8.92 7.80
N ALA A 207 -14.69 8.15 6.74
CA ALA A 207 -13.42 8.21 6.02
C ALA A 207 -13.20 9.58 5.34
N VAL A 208 -14.25 10.14 4.72
CA VAL A 208 -14.21 11.50 4.14
C VAL A 208 -13.98 12.56 5.23
N MET A 209 -14.64 12.42 6.39
CA MET A 209 -14.36 13.28 7.54
C MET A 209 -12.89 13.17 7.96
N GLY A 210 -12.34 11.95 8.00
CA GLY A 210 -10.94 11.69 8.31
C GLY A 210 -9.99 12.37 7.32
N LEU A 211 -10.25 12.25 6.02
CA LEU A 211 -9.51 12.95 4.97
C LEU A 211 -9.53 14.46 5.16
N THR A 212 -10.72 15.03 5.39
CA THR A 212 -10.88 16.49 5.59
C THR A 212 -10.15 16.99 6.84
N GLN A 213 -10.13 16.21 7.91
CA GLN A 213 -9.39 16.51 9.13
C GLN A 213 -7.89 16.32 8.93
N PHE A 214 -7.48 15.30 8.19
CA PHE A 214 -6.09 15.05 7.86
C PHE A 214 -5.49 16.18 7.04
N GLN A 215 -6.21 16.69 6.04
CA GLN A 215 -5.78 17.78 5.15
C GLN A 215 -6.15 19.16 5.68
N PHE A 216 -5.96 19.42 6.96
CA PHE A 216 -6.37 20.67 7.62
C PHE A 216 -5.75 21.95 7.01
N TRP A 217 -4.64 21.84 6.28
CA TRP A 217 -3.97 22.95 5.59
C TRP A 217 -4.62 23.34 4.25
N ARG A 218 -5.63 22.58 3.79
CA ARG A 218 -6.39 22.89 2.56
C ARG A 218 -7.70 23.64 2.82
N ARG A 219 -7.91 24.07 4.04
CA ARG A 219 -9.08 24.86 4.45
C ARG A 219 -8.92 26.33 4.17
#